data_49df12d339ae13e30d663dca5bd2434f
#
_entry.id   49df12d339ae13e30d663dca5bd2434f
#
_cell.length_a   1.000
_cell.length_b   1.000
_cell.length_c   1.000
_cell.angle_alpha   90.00
_cell.angle_beta   90.00
_cell.angle_gamma   90.00
#
_symmetry.space_group_name_H-M   'P 1'
#
loop_
_entity.id
_entity.type
_entity.pdbx_description
1 polymer ?
#
loop_
_entity_poly.entity_id
_entity_poly.type
_entity_poly.pdbx_seq_one_letter_code
_entity_poly.pdbx_strand_id
1 'polypeptide(L)'
;MRNLISLLLILVVGTMGYAQETTVSNDSILVTNLNEVVVSSGVIDVAVERKTPIALSTITSQEVQLKVGNLEFPEIMNKTPGVYATKQGGGYGDSRISLRGFDQRNTSFLINGQPVNDMENGWVYWSNWAGLTDVASGIQIQRGLGASKLAVPSVGGTVSIFTKSAEKARGGSFTQLMGNDGYSKSTIAYNTGVNDNGWATSFLLTKWQGDGYIYNTSGEGLTYFAALGYSPEGSAHSLNLSLLGAGQWHHQRDVWVSIRDYQNFGEEGIDPRWNSNGGTLDGEEFSMRRNFYNKPLATLNWDWEINSNIELNTSLYGSAGRGGGTGPRGRNYYNSETDILPFRKDLTEHYLENGRGSRDANGFIDYNALIDYNQANTNA
;
A
#
# COMPACT_ATOMS: atom_id res chain seq x y z
N MET A 1 -25.15 16.98 6.88
CA MET A 1 -24.43 15.76 6.54
C MET A 1 -24.23 14.82 7.74
N ARG A 2 -23.87 15.32 8.93
CA ARG A 2 -23.66 14.49 10.14
C ARG A 2 -24.91 13.70 10.58
N ASN A 3 -26.10 14.25 10.42
CA ASN A 3 -27.37 13.60 10.81
C ASN A 3 -27.87 12.54 9.80
N LEU A 4 -27.44 12.60 8.55
CA LEU A 4 -27.79 11.61 7.52
C LEU A 4 -27.02 10.30 7.70
N ILE A 5 -25.75 10.40 8.13
CA ILE A 5 -24.90 9.25 8.39
C ILE A 5 -25.39 8.48 9.63
N SER A 6 -25.84 9.19 10.66
CA SER A 6 -26.44 8.57 11.86
C SER A 6 -27.75 7.85 11.54
N LEU A 7 -28.56 8.38 10.62
CA LEU A 7 -29.81 7.74 10.21
C LEU A 7 -29.55 6.48 9.37
N LEU A 8 -28.50 6.48 8.53
CA LEU A 8 -28.10 5.31 7.75
C LEU A 8 -27.57 4.18 8.64
N LEU A 9 -26.82 4.51 9.69
CA LEU A 9 -26.30 3.53 10.65
C LEU A 9 -27.45 2.87 11.46
N ILE A 10 -28.46 3.63 11.84
CA ILE A 10 -29.64 3.09 12.57
C ILE A 10 -30.47 2.18 11.66
N LEU A 11 -30.59 2.47 10.36
CA LEU A 11 -31.33 1.63 9.41
C LEU A 11 -30.63 0.28 9.17
N VAL A 12 -29.30 0.22 9.19
CA VAL A 12 -28.53 -1.03 9.02
C VAL A 12 -28.59 -1.93 10.26
N VAL A 13 -28.68 -1.34 11.46
CA VAL A 13 -28.81 -2.11 12.72
C VAL A 13 -30.23 -2.67 12.90
N GLY A 14 -31.26 -2.00 12.35
CA GLY A 14 -32.66 -2.43 12.48
C GLY A 14 -33.04 -3.66 11.66
N THR A 15 -32.23 -4.07 10.67
CA THR A 15 -32.53 -5.22 9.79
C THR A 15 -31.81 -6.51 10.17
N MET A 16 -30.95 -6.51 11.20
CA MET A 16 -30.23 -7.71 11.64
C MET A 16 -30.90 -8.55 12.72
N GLY A 17 -32.17 -8.30 13.01
CA GLY A 17 -32.91 -8.93 14.12
C GLY A 17 -33.60 -10.27 13.83
N TYR A 18 -33.34 -10.95 12.71
CA TYR A 18 -33.85 -12.31 12.47
C TYR A 18 -32.72 -13.27 12.14
N ALA A 19 -31.97 -13.69 13.16
CA ALA A 19 -31.16 -14.88 13.06
C ALA A 19 -32.05 -16.10 13.28
N GLN A 20 -32.27 -16.88 12.23
CA GLN A 20 -32.92 -18.17 12.29
C GLN A 20 -31.93 -19.16 12.93
N GLU A 21 -32.31 -19.77 14.06
CA GLU A 21 -31.57 -20.90 14.65
C GLU A 21 -31.54 -22.06 13.66
N THR A 22 -30.42 -22.25 13.02
CA THR A 22 -30.14 -23.50 12.32
C THR A 22 -29.48 -24.47 13.31
N THR A 23 -30.17 -25.57 13.58
CA THR A 23 -29.64 -26.73 14.30
C THR A 23 -28.34 -27.17 13.66
N VAL A 24 -27.25 -27.08 14.41
CA VAL A 24 -25.94 -27.60 14.02
C VAL A 24 -26.01 -29.11 13.98
N SER A 25 -26.11 -29.71 12.81
CA SER A 25 -25.82 -31.10 12.60
C SER A 25 -24.32 -31.31 12.66
N ASN A 26 -23.89 -32.27 13.46
CA ASN A 26 -22.51 -32.68 13.61
C ASN A 26 -22.02 -33.42 12.35
N ASP A 27 -21.97 -32.76 11.22
CA ASP A 27 -21.28 -33.25 10.05
C ASP A 27 -19.93 -32.55 9.92
N SER A 28 -18.92 -33.38 9.84
CA SER A 28 -17.52 -33.03 9.60
C SER A 28 -17.41 -31.83 8.69
N ILE A 29 -16.64 -30.81 9.13
CA ILE A 29 -16.27 -29.67 8.30
C ILE A 29 -15.58 -30.22 7.06
N LEU A 30 -16.33 -30.44 6.01
CA LEU A 30 -15.78 -30.57 4.66
C LEU A 30 -15.13 -29.23 4.34
N VAL A 31 -13.83 -29.14 4.55
CA VAL A 31 -13.02 -28.10 3.91
C VAL A 31 -13.12 -28.38 2.42
N THR A 32 -14.17 -27.85 1.82
CA THR A 32 -14.24 -27.77 0.36
C THR A 32 -13.12 -26.80 0.00
N ASN A 33 -12.00 -27.33 -0.50
CA ASN A 33 -11.03 -26.55 -1.21
C ASN A 33 -11.80 -25.94 -2.39
N LEU A 34 -12.30 -24.73 -2.22
CA LEU A 34 -12.75 -23.91 -3.33
C LEU A 34 -11.51 -23.74 -4.18
N ASN A 35 -11.48 -24.42 -5.32
CA ASN A 35 -10.46 -24.19 -6.32
C ASN A 35 -10.52 -22.68 -6.62
N GLU A 36 -9.54 -21.95 -6.12
CA GLU A 36 -9.39 -20.54 -6.42
C GLU A 36 -9.17 -20.46 -7.92
N VAL A 37 -10.16 -19.97 -8.63
CA VAL A 37 -10.00 -19.67 -10.05
C VAL A 37 -9.06 -18.47 -10.10
N VAL A 38 -7.80 -18.75 -10.27
CA VAL A 38 -6.82 -17.73 -10.57
C VAL A 38 -7.10 -17.30 -12.00
N VAL A 39 -7.64 -16.10 -12.19
CA VAL A 39 -7.79 -15.51 -13.51
C VAL A 39 -6.40 -15.37 -14.10
N SER A 40 -6.02 -16.32 -14.94
CA SER A 40 -4.86 -16.19 -15.78
C SER A 40 -5.23 -15.23 -16.91
N SER A 41 -4.93 -13.94 -16.78
CA SER A 41 -4.75 -13.19 -18.03
C SER A 41 -3.58 -13.85 -18.75
N GLY A 42 -3.74 -14.20 -20.01
CA GLY A 42 -2.71 -14.94 -20.78
C GLY A 42 -1.35 -14.25 -20.90
N VAL A 43 -1.21 -13.07 -20.30
CA VAL A 43 0.05 -12.34 -20.12
C VAL A 43 0.85 -12.91 -18.95
N ILE A 44 0.21 -13.61 -17.99
CA ILE A 44 0.88 -14.19 -16.83
C ILE A 44 0.53 -15.68 -16.80
N ASP A 45 1.49 -16.52 -17.13
CA ASP A 45 1.41 -17.95 -16.85
C ASP A 45 1.38 -18.12 -15.33
N VAL A 46 0.19 -18.37 -14.79
CA VAL A 46 0.09 -19.00 -13.49
C VAL A 46 0.65 -20.42 -13.70
N ALA A 47 1.86 -20.66 -13.20
CA ALA A 47 2.53 -21.94 -13.37
C ALA A 47 1.74 -23.03 -12.62
N VAL A 48 0.71 -23.57 -13.27
CA VAL A 48 -0.12 -24.67 -12.76
C VAL A 48 0.66 -26.00 -12.82
N GLU A 49 1.62 -26.10 -13.73
CA GLU A 49 2.50 -27.26 -13.83
C GLU A 49 3.96 -26.82 -13.95
N ARG A 50 4.79 -27.33 -13.03
CA ARG A 50 6.25 -27.13 -13.04
C ARG A 50 6.89 -27.89 -14.19
N LYS A 51 6.83 -27.35 -15.39
CA LYS A 51 7.60 -27.85 -16.54
C LYS A 51 9.03 -27.35 -16.56
N THR A 52 9.34 -26.29 -15.80
CA THR A 52 10.69 -25.73 -15.69
C THR A 52 11.08 -25.55 -14.21
N PRO A 53 12.37 -25.72 -13.85
CA PRO A 53 12.84 -25.60 -12.47
C PRO A 53 12.94 -24.12 -12.03
N ILE A 54 11.83 -23.41 -12.01
CA ILE A 54 11.75 -22.03 -11.56
C ILE A 54 11.38 -21.99 -10.07
N ALA A 55 12.11 -21.21 -9.27
CA ALA A 55 11.80 -21.01 -7.87
C ALA A 55 10.61 -20.06 -7.73
N LEU A 56 9.41 -20.62 -7.65
CA LEU A 56 8.14 -19.92 -7.50
C LEU A 56 7.59 -20.07 -6.07
N SER A 57 7.00 -19.02 -5.55
CA SER A 57 6.20 -19.03 -4.32
C SER A 57 4.90 -18.31 -4.57
N THR A 58 3.80 -18.89 -4.07
CA THR A 58 2.47 -18.28 -4.18
C THR A 58 1.96 -17.94 -2.79
N ILE A 59 1.40 -16.76 -2.61
CA ILE A 59 0.67 -16.32 -1.43
C ILE A 59 -0.80 -16.23 -1.86
N THR A 60 -1.64 -17.00 -1.21
CA THR A 60 -3.07 -17.09 -1.54
C THR A 60 -3.85 -15.90 -0.98
N SER A 61 -5.05 -15.67 -1.49
CA SER A 61 -5.97 -14.66 -0.97
C SER A 61 -6.23 -14.80 0.54
N GLN A 62 -6.40 -16.03 1.00
CA GLN A 62 -6.58 -16.33 2.42
C GLN A 62 -5.36 -15.92 3.26
N GLU A 63 -4.16 -16.24 2.79
CA GLU A 63 -2.93 -15.81 3.47
C GLU A 63 -2.74 -14.29 3.46
N VAL A 64 -3.07 -13.61 2.36
CA VAL A 64 -3.07 -12.14 2.31
C VAL A 64 -4.00 -11.59 3.39
N GLN A 65 -5.25 -12.06 3.45
CA GLN A 65 -6.24 -11.57 4.42
C GLN A 65 -5.83 -11.82 5.88
N LEU A 66 -5.21 -12.98 6.17
CA LEU A 66 -4.73 -13.32 7.52
C LEU A 66 -3.51 -12.48 7.95
N LYS A 67 -2.68 -12.05 7.00
CA LYS A 67 -1.44 -11.33 7.28
C LYS A 67 -1.60 -9.81 7.23
N VAL A 68 -2.65 -9.33 6.59
CA VAL A 68 -2.77 -7.91 6.22
C VAL A 68 -2.69 -6.97 7.43
N GLY A 69 -3.46 -7.17 8.47
CA GLY A 69 -3.44 -6.31 9.65
C GLY A 69 -3.16 -4.83 9.32
N ASN A 70 -2.12 -4.29 9.95
CA ASN A 70 -1.56 -2.96 9.68
C ASN A 70 -0.28 -3.00 8.82
N LEU A 71 0.01 -4.15 8.17
CA LEU A 71 1.19 -4.31 7.33
C LEU A 71 1.02 -3.56 6.00
N GLU A 72 2.12 -2.99 5.54
CA GLU A 72 2.24 -2.52 4.17
C GLU A 72 2.34 -3.71 3.20
N PHE A 73 1.91 -3.50 1.96
CA PHE A 73 1.85 -4.59 0.98
C PHE A 73 3.15 -5.39 0.84
N PRO A 74 4.36 -4.78 0.77
CA PRO A 74 5.61 -5.53 0.68
C PRO A 74 5.87 -6.45 1.88
N GLU A 75 5.44 -6.06 3.08
CA GLU A 75 5.70 -6.82 4.30
C GLU A 75 4.96 -8.17 4.35
N ILE A 76 3.83 -8.28 3.62
CA ILE A 76 3.08 -9.53 3.50
C ILE A 76 3.96 -10.65 2.92
N MET A 77 4.92 -10.27 2.07
CA MET A 77 5.82 -11.18 1.38
C MET A 77 7.03 -11.64 2.22
N ASN A 78 7.26 -11.07 3.42
CA ASN A 78 8.44 -11.37 4.25
C ASN A 78 8.62 -12.84 4.64
N LYS A 79 7.57 -13.65 4.63
CA LYS A 79 7.66 -15.10 4.88
C LYS A 79 8.14 -15.89 3.66
N THR A 80 8.26 -15.24 2.50
CA THR A 80 8.76 -15.89 1.28
C THR A 80 10.29 -15.96 1.33
N PRO A 81 10.91 -17.13 1.12
CA PRO A 81 12.36 -17.25 1.13
C PRO A 81 13.02 -16.29 0.14
N GLY A 82 14.02 -15.54 0.60
CA GLY A 82 14.77 -14.57 -0.21
C GLY A 82 14.09 -13.22 -0.39
N VAL A 83 12.94 -12.99 0.23
CA VAL A 83 12.28 -11.67 0.30
C VAL A 83 12.63 -11.02 1.63
N TYR A 84 12.96 -9.74 1.58
CA TYR A 84 13.12 -8.88 2.74
C TYR A 84 12.43 -7.55 2.47
N ALA A 85 11.42 -7.23 3.25
CA ALA A 85 10.68 -5.98 3.16
C ALA A 85 10.59 -5.30 4.52
N THR A 86 10.71 -3.98 4.52
CA THR A 86 10.63 -3.14 5.73
C THR A 86 9.82 -1.88 5.46
N LYS A 87 9.16 -1.40 6.50
CA LYS A 87 8.69 -0.01 6.53
C LYS A 87 9.88 0.94 6.59
N GLN A 88 9.87 1.96 5.75
CA GLN A 88 10.82 3.05 5.85
C GLN A 88 10.32 4.10 6.83
N GLY A 89 11.23 4.67 7.59
CA GLY A 89 10.86 5.72 8.53
C GLY A 89 9.88 5.31 9.63
N GLY A 90 9.39 4.07 9.66
CA GLY A 90 8.44 3.57 10.65
C GLY A 90 7.00 4.07 10.49
N GLY A 91 6.72 4.85 9.42
CA GLY A 91 5.42 5.39 9.10
C GLY A 91 4.62 4.57 8.09
N TYR A 92 3.60 5.17 7.52
CA TYR A 92 2.72 4.57 6.51
C TYR A 92 3.24 4.80 5.10
N GLY A 93 2.93 3.86 4.18
CA GLY A 93 3.10 4.02 2.74
C GLY A 93 4.53 3.93 2.22
N ASP A 94 5.52 4.01 3.07
CA ASP A 94 6.92 3.98 2.71
C ASP A 94 7.54 2.62 3.04
N SER A 95 7.54 1.75 2.07
CA SER A 95 8.15 0.42 2.21
C SER A 95 9.24 0.21 1.19
N ARG A 96 10.20 -0.64 1.54
CA ARG A 96 11.20 -1.17 0.62
C ARG A 96 11.16 -2.68 0.61
N ILE A 97 11.47 -3.25 -0.54
CA ILE A 97 11.56 -4.69 -0.71
C ILE A 97 12.83 -5.02 -1.48
N SER A 98 13.48 -6.09 -1.07
CA SER A 98 14.54 -6.73 -1.84
C SER A 98 14.20 -8.19 -2.06
N LEU A 99 14.59 -8.71 -3.22
CA LEU A 99 14.41 -10.09 -3.61
C LEU A 99 15.79 -10.69 -3.94
N ARG A 100 16.23 -11.70 -3.16
CA ARG A 100 17.57 -12.28 -3.26
C ARG A 100 18.72 -11.27 -3.16
N GLY A 101 18.54 -10.18 -2.37
CA GLY A 101 19.51 -9.11 -2.24
C GLY A 101 19.44 -8.04 -3.32
N PHE A 102 18.68 -8.25 -4.39
CA PHE A 102 18.42 -7.21 -5.38
C PHE A 102 17.33 -6.26 -4.87
N ASP A 103 17.56 -4.98 -5.03
CA ASP A 103 16.54 -3.98 -4.68
C ASP A 103 15.37 -3.99 -5.68
N GLN A 104 14.31 -3.27 -5.34
CA GLN A 104 13.08 -3.27 -6.12
C GLN A 104 13.24 -2.73 -7.55
N ARG A 105 14.28 -1.96 -7.87
CA ARG A 105 14.57 -1.48 -9.23
C ARG A 105 15.00 -2.60 -10.17
N ASN A 106 15.52 -3.69 -9.60
CA ASN A 106 15.97 -4.87 -10.33
C ASN A 106 14.95 -6.03 -10.26
N THR A 107 13.76 -5.76 -9.76
CA THR A 107 12.66 -6.71 -9.63
C THR A 107 11.45 -6.15 -10.36
N SER A 108 10.84 -6.95 -11.22
CA SER A 108 9.61 -6.57 -11.91
C SER A 108 8.41 -6.75 -11.00
N PHE A 109 7.59 -5.71 -10.84
CA PHE A 109 6.33 -5.77 -10.11
C PHE A 109 5.18 -5.55 -11.09
N LEU A 110 4.26 -6.49 -11.12
CA LEU A 110 3.12 -6.49 -12.04
C LEU A 110 1.81 -6.51 -11.25
N ILE A 111 0.87 -5.65 -11.61
CA ILE A 111 -0.52 -5.72 -11.13
C ILE A 111 -1.38 -6.13 -12.32
N ASN A 112 -2.03 -7.29 -12.23
CA ASN A 112 -2.82 -7.87 -13.32
C ASN A 112 -2.07 -7.88 -14.67
N GLY A 113 -0.76 -8.20 -14.64
CA GLY A 113 0.10 -8.21 -15.81
C GLY A 113 0.72 -6.87 -16.22
N GLN A 114 0.34 -5.77 -15.57
CA GLN A 114 0.85 -4.44 -15.90
C GLN A 114 2.02 -4.06 -15.01
N PRO A 115 3.19 -3.65 -15.56
CA PRO A 115 4.32 -3.22 -14.77
C PRO A 115 3.99 -1.91 -14.04
N VAL A 116 4.34 -1.87 -12.76
CA VAL A 116 4.11 -0.70 -11.89
C VAL A 116 5.40 -0.04 -11.41
N ASN A 117 6.53 -0.57 -11.81
CA ASN A 117 7.81 0.09 -11.63
C ASN A 117 7.80 1.44 -12.35
N ASP A 118 8.35 2.45 -11.70
CA ASP A 118 8.48 3.79 -12.28
C ASP A 118 9.38 3.77 -13.52
N MET A 119 8.95 4.44 -14.58
CA MET A 119 9.63 4.41 -15.89
C MET A 119 10.95 5.19 -15.89
N GLU A 120 11.12 6.13 -14.97
CA GLU A 120 12.29 6.99 -14.91
C GLU A 120 13.43 6.32 -14.11
N ASN A 121 13.10 5.76 -12.94
CA ASN A 121 14.10 5.30 -11.97
C ASN A 121 13.94 3.83 -11.54
N GLY A 122 12.90 3.14 -12.01
CA GLY A 122 12.62 1.73 -11.71
C GLY A 122 12.05 1.47 -10.32
N TRP A 123 11.83 2.49 -9.48
CA TRP A 123 11.27 2.30 -8.15
C TRP A 123 9.79 1.93 -8.19
N VAL A 124 9.34 1.24 -7.14
CA VAL A 124 7.92 1.14 -6.82
C VAL A 124 7.65 2.00 -5.59
N TYR A 125 6.85 3.03 -5.76
CA TYR A 125 6.39 3.89 -4.67
C TYR A 125 5.15 3.26 -4.05
N TRP A 126 5.34 2.50 -2.97
CA TRP A 126 4.28 1.68 -2.38
C TRP A 126 3.12 2.49 -1.83
N SER A 127 3.35 3.74 -1.46
CA SER A 127 2.30 4.69 -1.10
C SER A 127 1.26 4.91 -2.20
N ASN A 128 1.64 4.73 -3.48
CA ASN A 128 0.70 4.79 -4.61
C ASN A 128 -0.23 3.57 -4.65
N TRP A 129 0.12 2.50 -3.95
CA TRP A 129 -0.51 1.19 -3.99
C TRP A 129 -0.97 0.73 -2.60
N ALA A 130 -1.23 1.67 -1.67
CA ALA A 130 -1.60 1.40 -0.28
C ALA A 130 -2.83 0.48 -0.14
N GLY A 131 -3.71 0.46 -1.13
CA GLY A 131 -4.90 -0.40 -1.14
C GLY A 131 -4.70 -1.80 -1.69
N LEU A 132 -3.51 -2.17 -2.19
CA LEU A 132 -3.28 -3.50 -2.76
C LEU A 132 -3.53 -4.63 -1.76
N THR A 133 -3.25 -4.40 -0.47
CA THR A 133 -3.52 -5.38 0.60
C THR A 133 -4.98 -5.80 0.68
N ASP A 134 -5.90 -4.89 0.34
CA ASP A 134 -7.34 -5.12 0.46
C ASP A 134 -7.93 -5.81 -0.78
N VAL A 135 -7.31 -5.57 -1.94
CA VAL A 135 -7.83 -6.04 -3.23
C VAL A 135 -7.06 -7.23 -3.80
N ALA A 136 -5.87 -7.55 -3.27
CA ALA A 136 -5.10 -8.68 -3.75
C ALA A 136 -5.83 -10.01 -3.52
N SER A 137 -5.97 -10.80 -4.58
CA SER A 137 -6.49 -12.16 -4.56
C SER A 137 -5.38 -13.21 -4.54
N GLY A 138 -4.18 -12.83 -4.92
CA GLY A 138 -3.01 -13.70 -4.88
C GLY A 138 -1.74 -12.95 -5.26
N ILE A 139 -0.61 -13.46 -4.82
CA ILE A 139 0.71 -12.93 -5.16
C ILE A 139 1.59 -14.10 -5.58
N GLN A 140 2.19 -14.03 -6.75
CA GLN A 140 3.21 -14.96 -7.20
C GLN A 140 4.57 -14.30 -7.22
N ILE A 141 5.55 -14.95 -6.61
CA ILE A 141 6.91 -14.46 -6.50
C ILE A 141 7.83 -15.45 -7.19
N GLN A 142 8.26 -15.10 -8.39
CA GLN A 142 9.27 -15.81 -9.14
C GLN A 142 10.63 -15.24 -8.79
N ARG A 143 11.51 -16.09 -8.29
CA ARG A 143 12.84 -15.69 -7.79
C ARG A 143 13.92 -15.94 -8.81
N GLY A 144 14.66 -14.88 -9.19
CA GLY A 144 15.73 -14.92 -10.18
C GLY A 144 15.22 -14.82 -11.60
N LEU A 145 16.13 -14.99 -12.55
CA LEU A 145 15.82 -14.95 -13.98
C LEU A 145 14.80 -16.03 -14.34
N GLY A 146 13.71 -15.63 -14.90
CA GLY A 146 12.65 -16.50 -15.37
C GLY A 146 12.17 -16.07 -16.75
N ALA A 147 11.33 -16.89 -17.37
CA ALA A 147 10.66 -16.52 -18.61
C ALA A 147 9.63 -15.40 -18.31
N SER A 148 10.06 -14.16 -18.33
CA SER A 148 9.13 -13.02 -18.34
C SER A 148 8.67 -12.82 -19.79
N LYS A 149 7.37 -12.76 -20.01
CA LYS A 149 6.79 -12.37 -21.31
C LYS A 149 6.98 -10.87 -21.60
N LEU A 150 7.37 -10.09 -20.58
CA LEU A 150 7.55 -8.64 -20.66
C LEU A 150 9.03 -8.27 -20.59
N ALA A 151 9.44 -7.33 -21.43
CA ALA A 151 10.80 -6.77 -21.44
C ALA A 151 10.97 -5.75 -20.30
N VAL A 152 10.86 -6.21 -19.06
CA VAL A 152 11.04 -5.40 -17.84
C VAL A 152 12.26 -5.91 -17.07
N PRO A 153 13.11 -5.04 -16.51
CA PRO A 153 14.24 -5.47 -15.69
C PRO A 153 13.79 -6.38 -14.53
N SER A 154 14.28 -7.62 -14.49
CA SER A 154 13.82 -8.62 -13.54
C SER A 154 14.91 -9.59 -13.08
N VAL A 155 16.16 -9.10 -12.93
CA VAL A 155 17.30 -9.92 -12.50
C VAL A 155 17.04 -10.53 -11.11
N GLY A 156 16.45 -9.77 -10.20
CA GLY A 156 16.05 -10.23 -8.87
C GLY A 156 14.88 -11.23 -8.94
N GLY A 157 13.98 -11.03 -9.87
CA GLY A 157 12.79 -11.84 -10.06
C GLY A 157 11.56 -11.02 -10.49
N THR A 158 10.42 -11.68 -10.50
CA THR A 158 9.14 -11.06 -10.85
C THR A 158 8.12 -11.31 -9.74
N VAL A 159 7.43 -10.26 -9.33
CA VAL A 159 6.31 -10.31 -8.39
C VAL A 159 5.04 -9.96 -9.15
N SER A 160 4.17 -10.94 -9.32
CA SER A 160 2.87 -10.77 -9.98
C SER A 160 1.78 -10.71 -8.93
N ILE A 161 1.02 -9.62 -8.95
CA ILE A 161 -0.05 -9.33 -8.00
C ILE A 161 -1.36 -9.41 -8.78
N PHE A 162 -2.25 -10.28 -8.31
CA PHE A 162 -3.58 -10.43 -8.89
C PHE A 162 -4.57 -9.72 -7.99
N THR A 163 -5.44 -8.92 -8.57
CA THR A 163 -6.54 -8.31 -7.83
C THR A 163 -7.78 -9.21 -7.87
N LYS A 164 -8.71 -8.96 -6.97
CA LYS A 164 -9.99 -9.64 -6.96
C LYS A 164 -10.65 -9.47 -8.33
N SER A 165 -11.14 -10.57 -8.88
CA SER A 165 -11.91 -10.55 -10.11
C SER A 165 -13.40 -10.48 -9.80
N ALA A 166 -14.18 -10.16 -10.83
CA ALA A 166 -15.64 -10.20 -10.75
C ALA A 166 -16.22 -11.62 -10.71
N GLU A 167 -15.40 -12.66 -10.82
CA GLU A 167 -15.84 -14.07 -10.91
C GLU A 167 -16.08 -14.74 -9.55
N LYS A 168 -16.02 -14.01 -8.44
CA LYS A 168 -16.22 -14.59 -7.11
C LYS A 168 -17.67 -14.98 -6.84
N ALA A 169 -17.83 -15.92 -5.91
CA ALA A 169 -19.13 -16.25 -5.39
C ALA A 169 -19.82 -15.00 -4.80
N ARG A 170 -21.15 -14.96 -4.89
CA ARG A 170 -21.94 -13.88 -4.31
C ARG A 170 -21.70 -13.77 -2.80
N GLY A 171 -21.43 -12.58 -2.32
CA GLY A 171 -21.25 -12.34 -0.91
C GLY A 171 -20.69 -10.97 -0.60
N GLY A 172 -20.77 -10.60 0.67
CA GLY A 172 -20.20 -9.34 1.16
C GLY A 172 -19.48 -9.54 2.49
N SER A 173 -18.61 -8.58 2.83
CA SER A 173 -17.92 -8.54 4.10
C SER A 173 -17.80 -7.11 4.61
N PHE A 174 -17.80 -6.98 5.92
CA PHE A 174 -17.37 -5.80 6.63
C PHE A 174 -16.27 -6.19 7.60
N THR A 175 -15.17 -5.45 7.57
CA THR A 175 -14.02 -5.69 8.45
C THR A 175 -13.67 -4.40 9.16
N GLN A 176 -13.51 -4.48 10.48
CA GLN A 176 -12.99 -3.39 11.31
C GLN A 176 -11.70 -3.87 11.98
N LEU A 177 -10.63 -3.12 11.77
CA LEU A 177 -9.34 -3.32 12.46
C LEU A 177 -9.07 -2.10 13.35
N MET A 178 -8.50 -2.36 14.51
CA MET A 178 -7.98 -1.37 15.44
C MET A 178 -6.60 -1.82 15.91
N GLY A 179 -5.72 -0.88 16.14
CA GLY A 179 -4.34 -1.14 16.56
C GLY A 179 -3.79 -0.05 17.46
N ASN A 180 -2.53 -0.19 17.82
CA ASN A 180 -1.80 0.82 18.56
C ASN A 180 -1.67 2.12 17.75
N ASP A 181 -1.30 3.19 18.42
CA ASP A 181 -1.02 4.50 17.81
C ASP A 181 -2.21 5.01 16.98
N GLY A 182 -3.43 4.91 17.53
CA GLY A 182 -4.65 5.40 16.90
C GLY A 182 -5.07 4.68 15.61
N TYR A 183 -4.42 3.54 15.24
CA TYR A 183 -4.70 2.86 13.98
C TYR A 183 -6.13 2.34 13.93
N SER A 184 -6.84 2.71 12.89
CA SER A 184 -8.20 2.24 12.58
C SER A 184 -8.35 2.03 11.08
N LYS A 185 -8.95 0.89 10.70
CA LYS A 185 -9.21 0.55 9.30
C LYS A 185 -10.57 -0.12 9.18
N SER A 186 -11.44 0.45 8.33
CA SER A 186 -12.76 -0.07 8.02
C SER A 186 -12.84 -0.44 6.55
N THR A 187 -13.24 -1.66 6.24
CA THR A 187 -13.38 -2.17 4.88
C THR A 187 -14.76 -2.73 4.65
N ILE A 188 -15.39 -2.35 3.56
CA ILE A 188 -16.65 -2.92 3.06
C ILE A 188 -16.35 -3.49 1.68
N ALA A 189 -16.77 -4.73 1.44
CA ALA A 189 -16.66 -5.38 0.13
C ALA A 189 -17.94 -6.15 -0.21
N TYR A 190 -18.27 -6.21 -1.50
CA TYR A 190 -19.38 -6.99 -1.99
C TYR A 190 -19.11 -7.50 -3.41
N ASN A 191 -19.54 -8.74 -3.67
CA ASN A 191 -19.48 -9.40 -4.96
C ASN A 191 -20.87 -9.90 -5.33
N THR A 192 -21.31 -9.66 -6.55
CA THR A 192 -22.61 -10.17 -7.03
C THR A 192 -22.59 -11.68 -7.31
N GLY A 193 -21.40 -12.25 -7.52
CA GLY A 193 -21.25 -13.54 -8.19
C GLY A 193 -21.57 -13.44 -9.68
N VAL A 194 -21.29 -14.52 -10.40
CA VAL A 194 -21.63 -14.62 -11.82
C VAL A 194 -23.13 -14.92 -11.97
N ASN A 195 -23.83 -14.15 -12.77
CA ASN A 195 -25.24 -14.39 -13.11
C ASN A 195 -25.37 -15.32 -14.34
N ASP A 196 -26.59 -15.73 -14.66
CA ASP A 196 -26.89 -16.65 -15.77
C ASP A 196 -26.42 -16.13 -17.15
N ASN A 197 -26.20 -14.83 -17.28
CA ASN A 197 -25.70 -14.21 -18.51
C ASN A 197 -24.17 -14.02 -18.49
N GLY A 198 -23.46 -14.58 -17.51
CA GLY A 198 -22.01 -14.52 -17.40
C GLY A 198 -21.45 -13.19 -16.85
N TRP A 199 -22.29 -12.32 -16.30
CA TRP A 199 -21.85 -11.05 -15.69
C TRP A 199 -21.64 -11.17 -14.20
N ALA A 200 -20.56 -10.53 -13.72
CA ALA A 200 -20.28 -10.37 -12.31
C ALA A 200 -19.74 -8.97 -12.02
N THR A 201 -19.97 -8.49 -10.80
CA THR A 201 -19.46 -7.20 -10.33
C THR A 201 -18.90 -7.36 -8.92
N SER A 202 -17.79 -6.71 -8.67
CA SER A 202 -17.17 -6.62 -7.34
C SER A 202 -16.87 -5.19 -7.00
N PHE A 203 -17.02 -4.80 -5.74
CA PHE A 203 -16.56 -3.52 -5.24
C PHE A 203 -15.97 -3.65 -3.84
N LEU A 204 -15.09 -2.73 -3.50
CA LEU A 204 -14.51 -2.60 -2.17
C LEU A 204 -14.23 -1.13 -1.88
N LEU A 205 -14.47 -0.75 -0.63
CA LEU A 205 -14.12 0.55 -0.10
C LEU A 205 -13.43 0.36 1.25
N THR A 206 -12.25 0.97 1.44
CA THR A 206 -11.51 0.96 2.70
C THR A 206 -11.15 2.37 3.10
N LYS A 207 -11.40 2.72 4.36
CA LYS A 207 -10.84 3.92 5.01
C LYS A 207 -9.91 3.46 6.11
N TRP A 208 -8.69 4.04 6.15
CA TRP A 208 -7.74 3.83 7.23
C TRP A 208 -7.19 5.17 7.74
N GLN A 209 -6.78 5.20 8.99
CA GLN A 209 -6.08 6.31 9.63
C GLN A 209 -5.26 5.80 10.81
N GLY A 210 -4.29 6.59 11.26
CA GLY A 210 -3.49 6.33 12.45
C GLY A 210 -2.45 7.40 12.70
N ASP A 211 -1.92 7.45 13.93
CA ASP A 211 -0.92 8.44 14.34
C ASP A 211 0.51 8.00 13.95
N GLY A 212 0.69 6.67 13.76
CA GLY A 212 1.99 6.07 13.45
C GLY A 212 2.81 5.76 14.70
N TYR A 213 3.67 4.74 14.60
CA TYR A 213 4.57 4.35 15.69
C TYR A 213 5.61 5.44 15.99
N ILE A 214 6.07 6.15 15.00
CA ILE A 214 7.02 7.25 15.11
C ILE A 214 6.25 8.55 15.37
N TYR A 215 6.74 9.40 16.25
CA TYR A 215 6.10 10.70 16.54
C TYR A 215 5.96 11.54 15.27
N ASN A 216 4.83 12.20 15.12
CA ASN A 216 4.51 13.04 13.96
C ASN A 216 4.59 12.29 12.61
N THR A 217 4.11 11.03 12.57
CA THR A 217 3.99 10.26 11.31
C THR A 217 2.55 9.82 11.04
N SER A 218 1.59 10.61 11.49
CA SER A 218 0.17 10.37 11.22
C SER A 218 -0.13 10.26 9.73
N GLY A 219 -1.16 9.52 9.41
CA GLY A 219 -1.61 9.34 8.04
C GLY A 219 -3.04 8.83 7.92
N GLU A 220 -3.59 8.99 6.74
CA GLU A 220 -4.89 8.45 6.38
C GLU A 220 -4.99 8.14 4.89
N GLY A 221 -5.90 7.25 4.55
CA GLY A 221 -6.16 6.92 3.16
C GLY A 221 -7.52 6.33 2.90
N LEU A 222 -7.89 6.37 1.63
CA LEU A 222 -9.13 5.80 1.10
C LEU A 222 -8.79 4.93 -0.10
N THR A 223 -9.07 3.62 0.00
CA THR A 223 -8.98 2.69 -1.12
C THR A 223 -10.37 2.46 -1.70
N TYR A 224 -10.45 2.50 -3.01
CA TYR A 224 -11.65 2.12 -3.74
C TYR A 224 -11.30 1.14 -4.86
N PHE A 225 -12.15 0.15 -5.03
CA PHE A 225 -12.01 -0.85 -6.07
C PHE A 225 -13.37 -1.20 -6.65
N ALA A 226 -13.42 -1.34 -7.98
CA ALA A 226 -14.55 -1.86 -8.70
C ALA A 226 -14.06 -2.77 -9.81
N ALA A 227 -14.76 -3.89 -10.03
CA ALA A 227 -14.50 -4.79 -11.15
C ALA A 227 -15.80 -5.24 -11.80
N LEU A 228 -15.80 -5.35 -13.13
CA LEU A 228 -16.89 -5.88 -13.95
C LEU A 228 -16.31 -6.99 -14.82
N GLY A 229 -16.81 -8.20 -14.63
CA GLY A 229 -16.44 -9.38 -15.42
C GLY A 229 -17.57 -9.82 -16.34
N TYR A 230 -17.19 -10.37 -17.47
CA TYR A 230 -18.10 -11.02 -18.42
C TYR A 230 -17.44 -12.30 -18.91
N SER A 231 -18.04 -13.43 -18.55
CA SER A 231 -17.55 -14.77 -18.92
C SER A 231 -18.75 -15.73 -19.00
N PRO A 232 -19.58 -15.64 -20.07
CA PRO A 232 -20.73 -16.52 -20.23
C PRO A 232 -20.26 -17.94 -20.56
N GLU A 233 -21.01 -18.93 -20.06
CA GLU A 233 -20.73 -20.34 -20.30
C GLU A 233 -20.72 -20.65 -21.81
N GLY A 234 -19.70 -21.35 -22.28
CA GLY A 234 -19.54 -21.70 -23.70
C GLY A 234 -19.11 -20.54 -24.59
N SER A 235 -18.84 -19.35 -24.07
CA SER A 235 -18.28 -18.24 -24.84
C SER A 235 -16.81 -18.41 -25.08
N ALA A 236 -16.37 -18.10 -26.33
CA ALA A 236 -14.96 -17.97 -26.66
C ALA A 236 -14.30 -16.68 -26.09
N HIS A 237 -15.07 -15.82 -25.46
CA HIS A 237 -14.59 -14.54 -24.97
C HIS A 237 -14.80 -14.42 -23.45
N SER A 238 -13.78 -13.90 -22.75
CA SER A 238 -13.90 -13.38 -21.41
C SER A 238 -13.36 -11.96 -21.30
N LEU A 239 -13.99 -11.15 -20.48
CA LEU A 239 -13.63 -9.74 -20.25
C LEU A 239 -13.56 -9.46 -18.76
N ASN A 240 -12.55 -8.73 -18.32
CA ASN A 240 -12.44 -8.23 -16.96
C ASN A 240 -11.98 -6.79 -16.99
N LEU A 241 -12.87 -5.88 -16.60
CA LEU A 241 -12.56 -4.47 -16.40
C LEU A 241 -12.42 -4.21 -14.89
N SER A 242 -11.32 -3.61 -14.46
CA SER A 242 -11.13 -3.22 -13.07
C SER A 242 -10.61 -1.81 -12.93
N LEU A 243 -11.00 -1.17 -11.83
CA LEU A 243 -10.54 0.13 -11.37
C LEU A 243 -10.07 0.00 -9.93
N LEU A 244 -8.81 0.33 -9.68
CA LEU A 244 -8.21 0.41 -8.35
C LEU A 244 -7.69 1.82 -8.12
N GLY A 245 -8.00 2.41 -6.98
CA GLY A 245 -7.38 3.65 -6.53
C GLY A 245 -7.19 3.64 -5.01
N ALA A 246 -6.10 4.28 -4.56
CA ALA A 246 -5.74 4.38 -3.15
C ALA A 246 -5.18 5.78 -2.87
N GLY A 247 -6.08 6.74 -2.68
CA GLY A 247 -5.70 8.07 -2.23
C GLY A 247 -5.24 8.05 -0.78
N GLN A 248 -4.08 8.64 -0.51
CA GLN A 248 -3.51 8.68 0.84
C GLN A 248 -2.69 9.95 1.07
N TRP A 249 -2.49 10.28 2.33
CA TRP A 249 -1.40 11.13 2.78
C TRP A 249 -0.83 10.59 4.10
N HIS A 250 0.45 10.87 4.33
CA HIS A 250 1.11 10.57 5.59
C HIS A 250 2.30 11.48 5.81
N HIS A 251 2.63 11.73 7.05
CA HIS A 251 3.87 12.36 7.45
C HIS A 251 5.00 11.33 7.49
N GLN A 252 6.23 11.81 7.31
CA GLN A 252 7.39 10.94 7.13
C GLN A 252 8.52 11.27 8.11
N ARG A 253 9.28 10.24 8.45
CA ARG A 253 10.63 10.34 9.02
C ARG A 253 11.62 9.81 8.00
N ASP A 254 12.04 10.63 7.04
CA ASP A 254 12.89 10.22 5.92
C ASP A 254 14.30 10.82 5.96
N VAL A 255 14.68 11.42 7.09
CA VAL A 255 15.98 12.05 7.30
C VAL A 255 16.92 11.10 8.02
N TRP A 256 18.12 10.99 7.52
CA TRP A 256 19.19 10.28 8.20
C TRP A 256 19.79 11.20 9.27
N VAL A 257 19.75 10.75 10.50
CA VAL A 257 20.33 11.44 11.64
C VAL A 257 21.36 10.55 12.33
N SER A 258 22.22 11.13 13.14
CA SER A 258 23.24 10.37 13.85
C SER A 258 22.64 9.52 14.96
N ILE A 259 23.33 8.46 15.37
CA ILE A 259 22.96 7.68 16.56
C ILE A 259 22.97 8.57 17.81
N ARG A 260 23.89 9.53 17.87
CA ARG A 260 23.99 10.50 18.96
C ARG A 260 22.73 11.36 19.10
N ASP A 261 22.08 11.71 17.97
CA ASP A 261 20.82 12.46 18.03
C ASP A 261 19.72 11.62 18.70
N TYR A 262 19.61 10.33 18.38
CA TYR A 262 18.68 9.42 19.06
C TYR A 262 19.01 9.19 20.55
N GLN A 263 20.27 9.38 20.96
CA GLN A 263 20.67 9.28 22.35
C GLN A 263 20.37 10.55 23.15
N ASN A 264 20.30 11.69 22.49
CA ASN A 264 20.18 13.00 23.12
C ASN A 264 18.78 13.61 23.01
N PHE A 265 17.98 13.16 22.04
CA PHE A 265 16.65 13.66 21.77
C PHE A 265 15.58 12.59 21.99
N GLY A 266 14.35 13.06 22.20
CA GLY A 266 13.22 12.23 22.56
C GLY A 266 12.84 12.40 24.04
N GLU A 267 11.76 11.77 24.44
CA GLU A 267 11.17 11.98 25.76
C GLU A 267 11.84 11.13 26.85
N GLU A 268 12.42 9.98 26.52
CA GLU A 268 12.90 8.98 27.49
C GLU A 268 14.30 8.42 27.15
N GLY A 269 15.30 9.27 26.98
CA GLY A 269 16.65 8.82 26.64
C GLY A 269 16.79 8.39 25.20
N ILE A 270 17.30 7.17 24.90
CA ILE A 270 17.36 6.65 23.53
C ILE A 270 15.93 6.36 23.05
N ASP A 271 15.37 7.25 22.27
CA ASP A 271 13.99 7.14 21.81
C ASP A 271 13.92 6.78 20.32
N PRO A 272 13.65 5.50 19.96
CA PRO A 272 13.50 5.07 18.58
C PRO A 272 12.28 5.67 17.87
N ARG A 273 11.34 6.23 18.62
CA ARG A 273 10.13 6.89 18.10
C ARG A 273 10.38 8.35 17.72
N TRP A 274 11.50 8.93 18.15
CA TRP A 274 11.81 10.32 17.86
C TRP A 274 11.90 10.56 16.33
N ASN A 275 11.37 11.71 15.91
CA ASN A 275 11.33 12.15 14.52
C ASN A 275 11.99 13.52 14.36
N SER A 276 13.12 13.57 13.69
CA SER A 276 13.83 14.83 13.45
C SER A 276 13.06 15.85 12.61
N ASN A 277 12.01 15.43 11.90
CA ASN A 277 11.10 16.30 11.15
C ASN A 277 9.83 16.65 11.95
N GLY A 278 9.65 16.01 13.08
CA GLY A 278 8.48 16.22 13.94
C GLY A 278 8.57 17.49 14.78
N GLY A 279 7.42 18.03 15.09
CA GLY A 279 7.31 19.20 15.95
C GLY A 279 5.88 19.70 16.08
N THR A 280 5.73 20.97 16.39
CA THR A 280 4.43 21.63 16.54
C THR A 280 4.30 22.86 15.66
N LEU A 281 3.10 23.08 15.14
CA LEU A 281 2.68 24.30 14.46
C LEU A 281 1.31 24.71 15.04
N ASP A 282 1.21 25.93 15.54
CA ASP A 282 -0.01 26.47 16.18
C ASP A 282 -0.54 25.59 17.34
N GLY A 283 0.38 24.89 18.02
CA GLY A 283 0.05 23.99 19.14
C GLY A 283 -0.38 22.59 18.74
N GLU A 284 -0.47 22.30 17.45
CA GLU A 284 -0.84 20.98 16.92
C GLU A 284 0.40 20.24 16.41
N GLU A 285 0.35 18.90 16.44
CA GLU A 285 1.40 18.06 15.86
C GLU A 285 1.59 18.35 14.38
N PHE A 286 2.84 18.53 13.96
CA PHE A 286 3.17 18.84 12.59
C PHE A 286 4.48 18.19 12.14
N SER A 287 4.55 17.84 10.86
CA SER A 287 5.79 17.49 10.18
C SER A 287 5.83 18.16 8.81
N MET A 288 6.94 18.82 8.50
CA MET A 288 7.14 19.39 7.17
C MET A 288 7.30 18.35 6.06
N ARG A 289 7.58 17.10 6.43
CA ARG A 289 7.73 15.99 5.49
C ARG A 289 6.42 15.24 5.41
N ARG A 290 5.65 15.56 4.37
CA ARG A 290 4.36 14.92 4.07
C ARG A 290 4.39 14.38 2.65
N ASN A 291 3.99 13.14 2.49
CA ASN A 291 3.68 12.55 1.20
C ASN A 291 2.17 12.50 1.01
N PHE A 292 1.68 12.76 -0.19
CA PHE A 292 0.28 12.58 -0.56
C PHE A 292 0.19 12.15 -2.01
N TYR A 293 -0.60 11.12 -2.28
CA TYR A 293 -0.73 10.61 -3.64
C TYR A 293 -2.08 9.92 -3.87
N ASN A 294 -2.56 10.02 -5.09
CA ASN A 294 -3.66 9.22 -5.61
C ASN A 294 -3.34 8.85 -7.06
N LYS A 295 -3.22 7.56 -7.34
CA LYS A 295 -2.87 7.03 -8.66
C LYS A 295 -3.82 5.91 -9.05
N PRO A 296 -5.06 6.23 -9.49
CA PRO A 296 -5.97 5.20 -9.99
C PRO A 296 -5.39 4.49 -11.21
N LEU A 297 -5.64 3.18 -11.23
CA LEU A 297 -5.28 2.26 -12.31
C LEU A 297 -6.55 1.60 -12.82
N ALA A 298 -6.86 1.79 -14.09
CA ALA A 298 -7.89 1.04 -14.79
C ALA A 298 -7.23 -0.02 -15.69
N THR A 299 -7.73 -1.24 -15.65
CA THR A 299 -7.26 -2.36 -16.50
C THR A 299 -8.44 -3.04 -17.18
N LEU A 300 -8.30 -3.35 -18.45
CA LEU A 300 -9.20 -4.19 -19.21
C LEU A 300 -8.42 -5.38 -19.75
N ASN A 301 -8.79 -6.57 -19.31
CA ASN A 301 -8.27 -7.82 -19.86
C ASN A 301 -9.35 -8.47 -20.73
N TRP A 302 -8.98 -8.86 -21.92
CA TRP A 302 -9.82 -9.57 -22.87
C TRP A 302 -9.10 -10.80 -23.38
N ASP A 303 -9.67 -11.96 -23.11
CA ASP A 303 -9.16 -13.24 -23.56
C ASP A 303 -10.14 -13.77 -24.63
N TRP A 304 -9.59 -14.24 -25.75
CA TRP A 304 -10.33 -14.78 -26.86
C TRP A 304 -9.73 -16.13 -27.33
N GLU A 305 -10.45 -17.19 -27.07
CA GLU A 305 -10.15 -18.51 -27.57
C GLU A 305 -10.63 -18.62 -29.06
N ILE A 306 -9.74 -18.31 -30.01
CA ILE A 306 -10.05 -18.32 -31.42
C ILE A 306 -10.37 -19.77 -31.90
N ASN A 307 -9.59 -20.72 -31.40
CA ASN A 307 -9.80 -22.16 -31.56
C ASN A 307 -8.94 -22.92 -30.53
N SER A 308 -9.00 -24.26 -30.52
CA SER A 308 -8.27 -25.12 -29.58
C SER A 308 -6.74 -24.92 -29.54
N ASN A 309 -6.16 -24.27 -30.55
CA ASN A 309 -4.71 -24.08 -30.67
C ASN A 309 -4.28 -22.61 -30.65
N ILE A 310 -5.23 -21.67 -30.73
CA ILE A 310 -4.94 -20.23 -30.83
C ILE A 310 -5.79 -19.49 -29.82
N GLU A 311 -5.13 -18.77 -28.94
CA GLU A 311 -5.70 -17.87 -27.98
C GLU A 311 -5.10 -16.47 -28.16
N LEU A 312 -5.93 -15.44 -28.08
CA LEU A 312 -5.52 -14.04 -28.08
C LEU A 312 -5.83 -13.42 -26.73
N ASN A 313 -4.80 -12.98 -26.04
CA ASN A 313 -4.92 -12.28 -24.76
C ASN A 313 -4.55 -10.82 -24.98
N THR A 314 -5.46 -9.91 -24.62
CA THR A 314 -5.26 -8.47 -24.76
C THR A 314 -5.40 -7.81 -23.41
N SER A 315 -4.44 -7.00 -23.04
CA SER A 315 -4.49 -6.22 -21.81
C SER A 315 -4.29 -4.74 -22.14
N LEU A 316 -5.28 -3.93 -21.79
CA LEU A 316 -5.24 -2.47 -21.89
C LEU A 316 -5.26 -1.87 -20.49
N TYR A 317 -4.47 -0.84 -20.28
CA TYR A 317 -4.46 -0.15 -19.00
C TYR A 317 -4.26 1.36 -19.16
N GLY A 318 -4.75 2.09 -18.18
CA GLY A 318 -4.55 3.52 -18.05
C GLY A 318 -4.41 3.91 -16.59
N SER A 319 -3.52 4.87 -16.32
CA SER A 319 -3.32 5.40 -14.99
C SER A 319 -3.08 6.88 -15.05
N ALA A 320 -3.64 7.63 -14.09
CA ALA A 320 -3.41 9.05 -13.94
C ALA A 320 -3.10 9.35 -12.46
N GLY A 321 -1.88 9.81 -12.18
CA GLY A 321 -1.43 10.09 -10.82
C GLY A 321 -1.49 11.58 -10.50
N ARG A 322 -1.91 11.91 -9.28
CA ARG A 322 -1.77 13.25 -8.71
C ARG A 322 -1.27 13.13 -7.28
N GLY A 323 -0.18 13.83 -7.00
CA GLY A 323 0.38 13.81 -5.66
C GLY A 323 1.68 14.60 -5.56
N GLY A 324 2.35 14.48 -4.44
CA GLY A 324 3.60 15.16 -4.16
C GLY A 324 4.11 14.88 -2.77
N GLY A 325 5.25 15.48 -2.48
CA GLY A 325 5.84 15.53 -1.15
C GLY A 325 6.12 16.96 -0.75
N THR A 326 6.08 17.24 0.54
CA THR A 326 6.52 18.50 1.10
C THR A 326 7.91 18.36 1.71
N GLY A 327 8.60 19.46 1.89
CA GLY A 327 9.92 19.50 2.51
C GLY A 327 10.48 20.90 2.56
N PRO A 328 11.63 21.08 3.22
CA PRO A 328 12.26 22.38 3.33
C PRO A 328 12.70 22.90 1.96
N ARG A 329 12.60 24.20 1.77
CA ARG A 329 13.14 24.90 0.61
C ARG A 329 13.97 26.09 1.08
N GLY A 330 15.06 26.38 0.35
CA GLY A 330 15.93 27.52 0.61
C GLY A 330 16.98 27.24 1.66
N ARG A 331 17.82 28.26 1.89
CA ARG A 331 18.97 28.20 2.80
C ARG A 331 18.61 28.48 4.26
N ASN A 332 17.49 29.16 4.49
CA ASN A 332 17.11 29.66 5.82
C ASN A 332 16.59 28.57 6.78
N TYR A 333 16.42 27.39 6.29
CA TYR A 333 16.06 26.24 7.12
C TYR A 333 17.20 25.83 8.07
N TYR A 334 18.44 26.08 7.65
CA TYR A 334 19.66 25.89 8.40
C TYR A 334 20.57 27.09 8.20
N ASN A 335 21.34 27.42 9.23
CA ASN A 335 22.25 28.55 9.16
C ASN A 335 23.15 28.43 7.94
N SER A 336 23.09 29.44 7.07
CA SER A 336 23.77 29.50 5.79
C SER A 336 25.30 29.48 5.87
N GLU A 337 25.87 29.86 7.03
CA GLU A 337 27.32 29.92 7.20
C GLU A 337 27.98 28.56 7.23
N THR A 338 27.24 27.50 7.46
CA THR A 338 27.81 26.16 7.57
C THR A 338 27.60 25.29 6.35
N ASP A 339 26.81 25.72 5.36
CA ASP A 339 26.48 25.00 4.10
C ASP A 339 26.15 23.50 4.30
N ILE A 340 25.81 23.12 5.54
CA ILE A 340 25.66 21.73 5.91
C ILE A 340 24.18 21.44 5.98
N LEU A 341 23.78 20.66 5.01
CA LEU A 341 22.46 20.04 5.02
C LEU A 341 22.28 19.31 6.34
N PRO A 342 21.09 19.35 6.93
CA PRO A 342 20.74 18.70 8.20
C PRO A 342 21.03 17.21 8.22
N PHE A 343 21.18 16.61 7.05
CA PHE A 343 21.42 15.21 6.82
C PHE A 343 22.85 14.75 7.13
N ARG A 344 23.76 15.67 7.40
CA ARG A 344 25.18 15.36 7.53
C ARG A 344 25.84 15.86 8.81
N LYS A 345 25.17 16.67 9.60
CA LYS A 345 25.66 17.14 10.90
C LYS A 345 24.89 16.50 12.03
N ASP A 346 25.58 16.28 13.10
CA ASP A 346 25.00 15.99 14.39
C ASP A 346 24.10 17.17 14.78
N LEU A 347 22.80 16.92 14.84
CA LEU A 347 21.81 17.95 15.19
C LEU A 347 22.02 18.49 16.59
N THR A 348 22.57 17.67 17.51
CA THR A 348 22.92 18.06 18.87
C THR A 348 24.00 19.12 18.89
N GLU A 349 25.07 18.92 18.11
CA GLU A 349 26.13 19.91 17.97
C GLU A 349 25.60 21.21 17.42
N HIS A 350 24.80 21.15 16.37
CA HIS A 350 24.19 22.32 15.76
C HIS A 350 23.28 23.10 16.73
N TYR A 351 22.48 22.38 17.52
CA TYR A 351 21.60 22.98 18.53
C TYR A 351 22.44 23.66 19.62
N LEU A 352 23.47 23.02 20.12
CA LEU A 352 24.31 23.54 21.20
C LEU A 352 25.18 24.72 20.75
N GLU A 353 25.75 24.67 19.55
CA GLU A 353 26.66 25.72 19.05
C GLU A 353 25.93 27.02 18.67
N ASN A 354 24.75 26.93 18.11
CA ASN A 354 24.10 28.08 17.52
C ASN A 354 23.03 28.72 18.39
N GLY A 355 22.60 28.07 19.50
CA GLY A 355 21.60 28.61 20.45
C GLY A 355 20.29 29.07 19.78
N ARG A 356 20.09 28.74 18.52
CA ARG A 356 18.96 29.17 17.69
C ARG A 356 17.95 28.05 17.67
N GLY A 357 17.24 27.92 18.75
CA GLY A 357 16.32 26.83 18.95
C GLY A 357 15.03 26.99 18.19
N SER A 358 15.04 26.59 16.91
CA SER A 358 13.79 26.12 16.31
C SER A 358 13.44 24.71 16.81
N ARG A 359 14.14 24.21 17.83
CA ARG A 359 13.85 22.93 18.47
C ARG A 359 13.74 23.10 19.98
N ASP A 360 12.86 22.32 20.57
CA ASP A 360 12.76 22.20 22.03
C ASP A 360 13.86 21.31 22.62
N ALA A 361 13.84 21.12 23.95
CA ALA A 361 14.83 20.29 24.65
C ALA A 361 14.79 18.81 24.24
N ASN A 362 13.67 18.32 23.69
CA ASN A 362 13.48 16.97 23.22
C ASN A 362 13.82 16.82 21.72
N GLY A 363 14.28 17.89 21.07
CA GLY A 363 14.69 17.90 19.69
C GLY A 363 13.54 18.03 18.66
N PHE A 364 12.32 18.31 19.10
CA PHE A 364 11.18 18.58 18.22
C PHE A 364 11.20 20.02 17.71
N ILE A 365 10.74 20.22 16.49
CA ILE A 365 10.79 21.54 15.83
C ILE A 365 9.63 22.41 16.32
N ASP A 366 9.94 23.63 16.76
CA ASP A 366 8.97 24.70 16.87
C ASP A 366 8.83 25.39 15.50
N TYR A 367 7.80 25.00 14.76
CA TYR A 367 7.58 25.52 13.42
C TYR A 367 7.13 26.97 13.41
N ASN A 368 6.50 27.47 14.48
CA ASN A 368 6.16 28.88 14.61
C ASN A 368 7.43 29.72 14.72
N ALA A 369 8.34 29.34 15.62
CA ALA A 369 9.63 30.02 15.74
C ALA A 369 10.45 29.97 14.45
N LEU A 370 10.41 28.85 13.72
CA LEU A 370 11.08 28.71 12.44
C LEU A 370 10.49 29.62 11.37
N ILE A 371 9.16 29.74 11.30
CA ILE A 371 8.44 30.61 10.34
C ILE A 371 8.75 32.07 10.68
N ASP A 372 8.65 32.47 11.94
CA ASP A 372 8.94 33.82 12.37
C ASP A 372 10.38 34.24 12.04
N TYR A 373 11.34 33.33 12.30
CA TYR A 373 12.72 33.56 11.92
C TYR A 373 12.90 33.77 10.40
N ASN A 374 12.28 32.92 9.60
CA ASN A 374 12.36 33.02 8.14
C ASN A 374 11.70 34.29 7.60
N GLN A 375 10.56 34.69 8.19
CA GLN A 375 9.88 35.95 7.82
C GLN A 375 10.69 37.21 8.18
N ALA A 376 11.36 37.18 9.34
CA ALA A 376 12.21 38.28 9.77
C ALA A 376 13.49 38.41 8.93
N ASN A 377 13.95 37.34 8.29
CA ASN A 377 15.19 37.27 7.51
C ASN A 377 14.94 37.16 6.01
N THR A 378 13.99 37.93 5.48
CA THR A 378 13.59 37.90 4.05
C THR A 378 14.66 38.36 3.07
N ASN A 379 15.82 38.80 3.52
CA ASN A 379 16.94 39.26 2.70
C ASN A 379 18.07 38.25 2.53
N ALA A 380 17.87 36.98 2.85
CA ALA A 380 18.88 35.94 2.70
C ALA A 380 18.65 35.06 1.48
#